data_8d8567cd26f47a64628871bca697a8e9
#
_entry.id   8d8567cd26f47a64628871bca697a8e9
#
_cell.length_a   1.000
_cell.length_b   1.000
_cell.length_c   1.000
_cell.angle_alpha   90.00
_cell.angle_beta   90.00
_cell.angle_gamma   90.00
#
_symmetry.space_group_name_H-M   'P 1'
#
loop_
_entity.id
_entity.type
_entity.pdbx_description
1 polymer ?
#
loop_
_entity_poly.entity_id
_entity_poly.type
_entity_poly.pdbx_seq_one_letter_code
_entity_poly.pdbx_strand_id
1 'polypeptide(L)'
;MGTSLPSVTCEARESQRGCQGARQADCNHQEGTWDAEKSTWTSPVYGAPVRYRKMAVVRTGLGTEKSSRLRRRNVLLLKCLGFIFVVIFFCEFLLYYLVIIQCHWPHLATTPSRHPTSPLKAMFLSDTHLLGEITGHWFDKLRREWQMERAYQSAIWLLQPDIVFILGDLFDEGKWSNSKAWEDDLTRFQSMFRHPPHTELLVVVGNHDIGFHYQMTEHKLNRFEKAFNLTSGKVVSRKGINFVLVNSVALEGDDCVICKAAEDQILEVSRQLNCSRMKNHPDFMKKCRSVHLLPPSTPILLQHYPLYRKSDAECTGEDSAPPEEKKVLFKEQYDVLSQDASQKLLKLIQPRLILSGHTHSACRVLHGNVPEISVPSFSWRNRNNPSFIMGLITAEDFSLEKCFLPTENTVIYIYCVAGVLLCFCAAIYLLPLNVLKSFYTTKQKPI
;
A
#
# COMPACT_ATOMS: atom_id res chain seq x y z
N MET A 1 -6.94 -19.06 59.69
CA MET A 1 -7.88 -17.93 59.77
C MET A 1 -7.76 -17.25 58.44
N GLY A 2 -8.54 -17.48 57.43
CA GLY A 2 -9.97 -17.71 57.26
C GLY A 2 -10.62 -16.42 56.89
N THR A 3 -10.90 -16.20 55.58
CA THR A 3 -12.15 -15.67 54.97
C THR A 3 -11.81 -15.39 53.48
N SER A 4 -12.16 -16.17 52.59
CA SER A 4 -13.23 -16.47 51.62
C SER A 4 -13.87 -15.26 50.91
N LEU A 5 -13.75 -15.34 49.59
CA LEU A 5 -14.46 -14.79 48.41
C LEU A 5 -15.94 -14.30 48.63
N PRO A 6 -16.49 -13.47 47.68
CA PRO A 6 -17.29 -14.15 46.68
C PRO A 6 -17.12 -13.68 45.22
N SER A 7 -17.28 -14.66 44.35
CA SER A 7 -17.59 -14.61 42.94
C SER A 7 -18.95 -13.99 42.67
N VAL A 8 -19.10 -13.15 41.64
CA VAL A 8 -20.39 -12.79 41.04
C VAL A 8 -20.35 -13.10 39.56
N THR A 9 -21.03 -14.16 39.20
CA THR A 9 -21.54 -14.47 37.89
C THR A 9 -22.77 -13.58 37.63
N CYS A 10 -22.89 -13.00 36.46
CA CYS A 10 -24.15 -12.49 35.92
C CYS A 10 -24.45 -13.10 34.57
N GLU A 11 -25.53 -13.83 34.58
CA GLU A 11 -26.22 -14.45 33.42
C GLU A 11 -26.90 -13.41 32.53
N ALA A 12 -27.03 -13.80 31.26
CA ALA A 12 -27.85 -13.18 30.24
C ALA A 12 -29.34 -13.18 30.62
N ARG A 13 -30.06 -12.13 30.30
CA ARG A 13 -31.52 -12.15 30.09
C ARG A 13 -31.90 -11.24 28.93
N GLU A 14 -32.46 -11.89 27.92
CA GLU A 14 -33.36 -11.32 26.93
C GLU A 14 -34.55 -10.61 27.58
N SER A 15 -34.97 -9.49 27.02
CA SER A 15 -36.31 -8.98 27.17
C SER A 15 -36.79 -8.28 25.91
N GLN A 16 -37.65 -8.96 25.18
CA GLN A 16 -38.58 -8.42 24.19
C GLN A 16 -39.67 -7.60 24.91
N ARG A 17 -40.10 -6.50 24.29
CA ARG A 17 -41.46 -5.86 24.22
C ARG A 17 -41.23 -4.49 23.58
N GLY A 18 -41.83 -4.06 22.47
CA GLY A 18 -43.20 -4.25 21.99
C GLY A 18 -43.94 -2.93 22.18
N CYS A 19 -44.33 -2.25 21.13
CA CYS A 19 -45.48 -1.33 20.95
C CYS A 19 -45.32 -0.74 19.53
N GLN A 20 -46.07 -1.14 18.53
CA GLN A 20 -47.47 -0.88 18.13
C GLN A 20 -47.81 0.62 18.02
N GLY A 21 -48.21 1.01 16.81
CA GLY A 21 -48.82 2.28 16.45
C GLY A 21 -48.92 2.42 14.94
N ALA A 22 -49.79 1.77 14.38
CA ALA A 22 -50.77 1.76 13.33
C ALA A 22 -51.09 3.12 12.70
N ARG A 23 -51.15 3.18 11.38
CA ARG A 23 -52.36 3.52 10.62
C ARG A 23 -52.24 3.12 9.15
N GLN A 24 -53.15 2.24 8.76
CA GLN A 24 -53.57 1.89 7.41
C GLN A 24 -54.34 3.05 6.77
N ALA A 25 -54.23 3.17 5.45
CA ALA A 25 -55.27 3.63 4.53
C ALA A 25 -54.92 3.06 3.15
N ASP A 26 -55.53 2.04 2.82
CA ASP A 26 -56.52 1.69 1.80
C ASP A 26 -56.11 1.82 0.35
N CYS A 27 -55.94 0.63 -0.22
CA CYS A 27 -56.09 0.31 -1.64
C CYS A 27 -57.56 0.34 -2.03
N ASN A 28 -57.87 0.95 -3.16
CA ASN A 28 -59.08 0.62 -3.93
C ASN A 28 -58.73 0.38 -5.39
N HIS A 29 -58.88 -0.89 -5.75
CA HIS A 29 -59.11 -1.39 -7.10
C HIS A 29 -60.48 -1.02 -7.54
N GLN A 30 -60.63 -0.56 -8.77
CA GLN A 30 -61.86 -0.77 -9.53
C GLN A 30 -61.53 -1.07 -11.00
N GLU A 31 -61.76 -2.34 -11.32
CA GLU A 31 -61.96 -2.82 -12.69
C GLU A 31 -63.33 -2.33 -13.18
N GLY A 32 -63.40 -1.90 -14.40
CA GLY A 32 -64.63 -1.58 -15.14
C GLY A 32 -64.60 -2.18 -16.52
N THR A 33 -65.45 -3.14 -16.70
CA THR A 33 -65.67 -3.99 -17.86
C THR A 33 -66.28 -3.25 -19.05
N TRP A 34 -65.98 -3.77 -20.22
CA TRP A 34 -66.56 -3.49 -21.50
C TRP A 34 -68.04 -3.83 -21.57
N ASP A 35 -68.82 -3.01 -22.24
CA ASP A 35 -69.98 -3.50 -23.02
C ASP A 35 -70.19 -2.62 -24.26
N ALA A 36 -70.36 -3.33 -25.35
CA ALA A 36 -70.72 -2.83 -26.66
C ALA A 36 -72.20 -2.89 -26.88
N GLU A 37 -72.83 -1.81 -27.30
CA GLU A 37 -74.13 -1.95 -27.98
C GLU A 37 -74.31 -0.95 -29.11
N LYS A 38 -74.82 -1.48 -30.20
CA LYS A 38 -75.15 -0.89 -31.48
C LYS A 38 -76.42 -0.06 -31.36
N SER A 39 -76.54 1.05 -32.08
CA SER A 39 -77.78 1.33 -32.79
C SER A 39 -77.56 2.35 -33.90
N THR A 40 -78.26 2.11 -34.92
CA THR A 40 -78.31 2.52 -36.31
C THR A 40 -79.10 3.80 -36.57
N TRP A 41 -78.77 4.42 -37.74
CA TRP A 41 -79.61 5.25 -38.68
C TRP A 41 -79.97 6.66 -38.23
N THR A 42 -79.88 7.70 -39.04
CA THR A 42 -80.28 8.02 -40.40
C THR A 42 -79.70 9.41 -40.86
N SER A 43 -79.37 9.53 -42.14
CA SER A 43 -79.23 10.82 -42.83
C SER A 43 -80.64 11.38 -43.21
N PRO A 44 -80.79 12.66 -43.53
CA PRO A 44 -80.28 13.24 -44.80
C PRO A 44 -80.07 14.77 -44.85
N VAL A 45 -79.32 15.20 -45.86
CA VAL A 45 -79.62 16.25 -46.86
C VAL A 45 -79.10 17.69 -46.65
N TYR A 46 -78.29 18.11 -47.61
CA TYR A 46 -78.06 19.46 -48.24
C TYR A 46 -77.46 20.61 -47.43
N GLY A 47 -76.33 21.14 -47.92
CA GLY A 47 -75.99 22.51 -47.75
C GLY A 47 -74.51 22.90 -47.94
N ALA A 48 -74.12 23.38 -49.12
CA ALA A 48 -73.07 24.29 -49.44
C ALA A 48 -71.59 24.04 -49.12
N PRO A 49 -70.65 24.26 -49.99
CA PRO A 49 -69.23 24.04 -49.82
C PRO A 49 -68.59 25.11 -48.94
N VAL A 50 -68.21 24.72 -47.74
CA VAL A 50 -67.36 25.55 -46.86
C VAL A 50 -65.94 25.49 -47.39
N ARG A 51 -65.41 26.60 -47.89
CA ARG A 51 -64.01 26.81 -48.23
C ARG A 51 -63.15 26.53 -46.93
N TYR A 52 -62.50 25.40 -46.90
CA TYR A 52 -61.41 25.16 -45.89
C TYR A 52 -60.24 26.08 -46.21
N ARG A 53 -60.13 27.18 -45.47
CA ARG A 53 -58.85 27.89 -45.33
C ARG A 53 -57.85 26.95 -44.67
N LYS A 54 -56.86 26.49 -45.45
CA LYS A 54 -55.71 25.80 -44.88
C LYS A 54 -55.05 26.72 -43.85
N MET A 55 -55.32 26.53 -42.58
CA MET A 55 -54.49 27.10 -41.54
C MET A 55 -53.06 26.55 -41.74
N ALA A 56 -52.17 27.40 -42.21
CA ALA A 56 -50.72 27.10 -42.15
C ALA A 56 -50.35 27.04 -40.71
N VAL A 57 -50.11 25.80 -40.20
CA VAL A 57 -49.46 25.57 -38.92
C VAL A 57 -48.07 26.13 -39.08
N VAL A 58 -47.85 27.35 -38.60
CA VAL A 58 -46.51 27.92 -38.43
C VAL A 58 -45.84 27.02 -37.36
N ARG A 59 -45.13 26.01 -37.82
CA ARG A 59 -44.18 25.29 -36.96
C ARG A 59 -43.14 26.31 -36.53
N THR A 60 -43.32 26.86 -35.32
CA THR A 60 -42.31 27.67 -34.67
C THR A 60 -41.07 26.81 -34.47
N GLY A 61 -40.07 26.98 -35.34
CA GLY A 61 -38.81 26.23 -35.36
C GLY A 61 -37.91 26.43 -34.14
N LEU A 62 -38.38 27.14 -33.09
CA LEU A 62 -37.64 27.37 -31.86
C LEU A 62 -37.54 26.12 -30.94
N GLY A 63 -38.49 25.19 -31.00
CA GLY A 63 -38.50 24.01 -30.14
C GLY A 63 -37.47 22.93 -30.53
N THR A 64 -37.22 22.78 -31.84
CA THR A 64 -36.31 21.75 -32.36
C THR A 64 -34.84 22.16 -32.21
N GLU A 65 -34.51 23.43 -32.27
CA GLU A 65 -33.14 23.92 -32.11
C GLU A 65 -32.68 23.87 -30.64
N LYS A 66 -33.54 24.20 -29.67
CA LYS A 66 -33.26 24.05 -28.26
C LYS A 66 -33.05 22.56 -27.87
N SER A 67 -33.91 21.66 -28.38
CA SER A 67 -33.80 20.22 -28.12
C SER A 67 -32.51 19.63 -28.71
N SER A 68 -32.10 20.03 -29.93
CA SER A 68 -30.87 19.56 -30.56
C SER A 68 -29.60 20.09 -29.82
N ARG A 69 -29.63 21.35 -29.35
CA ARG A 69 -28.51 21.90 -28.54
C ARG A 69 -28.41 21.22 -27.19
N LEU A 70 -29.53 20.93 -26.50
CA LEU A 70 -29.54 20.21 -25.24
C LEU A 70 -28.99 18.78 -25.40
N ARG A 71 -29.40 18.08 -26.44
CA ARG A 71 -28.90 16.74 -26.77
C ARG A 71 -27.40 16.76 -27.08
N ARG A 72 -26.88 17.73 -27.80
CA ARG A 72 -25.44 17.88 -28.06
C ARG A 72 -24.66 18.14 -26.77
N ARG A 73 -25.15 19.01 -25.88
CA ARG A 73 -24.54 19.28 -24.57
C ARG A 73 -24.47 18.01 -23.72
N ASN A 74 -25.55 17.23 -23.66
CA ASN A 74 -25.56 15.97 -22.87
C ASN A 74 -24.59 14.93 -23.44
N VAL A 75 -24.49 14.80 -24.76
CA VAL A 75 -23.53 13.91 -25.42
C VAL A 75 -22.08 14.34 -25.13
N LEU A 76 -21.79 15.65 -25.13
CA LEU A 76 -20.45 16.13 -24.77
C LEU A 76 -20.14 15.84 -23.30
N LEU A 77 -21.07 16.17 -22.41
CA LEU A 77 -20.89 15.85 -20.98
C LEU A 77 -20.59 14.37 -20.75
N LEU A 78 -21.35 13.48 -21.42
CA LEU A 78 -21.10 12.04 -21.33
C LEU A 78 -19.72 11.65 -21.87
N LYS A 79 -19.27 12.27 -22.98
CA LYS A 79 -17.91 12.04 -23.51
C LYS A 79 -16.83 12.55 -22.55
N CYS A 80 -17.00 13.73 -21.95
CA CYS A 80 -16.06 14.27 -20.97
C CYS A 80 -16.02 13.40 -19.71
N LEU A 81 -17.17 12.98 -19.19
CA LEU A 81 -17.24 12.06 -18.05
C LEU A 81 -16.59 10.71 -18.36
N GLY A 82 -16.85 10.17 -19.57
CA GLY A 82 -16.19 8.93 -20.04
C GLY A 82 -14.67 9.08 -20.12
N PHE A 83 -14.18 10.20 -20.65
CA PHE A 83 -12.74 10.49 -20.71
C PHE A 83 -12.14 10.62 -19.32
N ILE A 84 -12.78 11.36 -18.41
CA ILE A 84 -12.33 11.51 -17.01
C ILE A 84 -12.25 10.11 -16.35
N PHE A 85 -13.29 9.31 -16.52
CA PHE A 85 -13.31 7.94 -15.99
C PHE A 85 -12.15 7.09 -16.53
N VAL A 86 -11.87 7.13 -17.83
CA VAL A 86 -10.76 6.40 -18.44
C VAL A 86 -9.42 6.86 -17.89
N VAL A 87 -9.21 8.18 -17.73
CA VAL A 87 -7.96 8.72 -17.17
C VAL A 87 -7.77 8.27 -15.70
N ILE A 88 -8.83 8.40 -14.89
CA ILE A 88 -8.78 7.95 -13.48
C ILE A 88 -8.54 6.44 -13.42
N PHE A 89 -9.27 5.65 -14.19
CA PHE A 89 -9.08 4.20 -14.20
C PHE A 89 -7.66 3.80 -14.63
N PHE A 90 -7.11 4.49 -15.62
CA PHE A 90 -5.73 4.27 -16.05
C PHE A 90 -4.73 4.60 -14.95
N CYS A 91 -4.80 5.80 -14.35
CA CYS A 91 -3.84 6.26 -13.36
C CYS A 91 -3.94 5.50 -12.03
N GLU A 92 -5.17 5.18 -11.59
CA GLU A 92 -5.39 4.63 -10.25
C GLU A 92 -5.43 3.09 -10.21
N PHE A 93 -5.54 2.43 -11.37
CA PHE A 93 -5.60 0.97 -11.43
C PHE A 93 -4.63 0.41 -12.48
N LEU A 94 -4.85 0.71 -13.76
CA LEU A 94 -4.16 0.02 -14.84
C LEU A 94 -2.65 0.25 -14.83
N LEU A 95 -2.21 1.45 -14.48
CA LEU A 95 -0.79 1.81 -14.44
C LEU A 95 0.02 0.92 -13.50
N TYR A 96 -0.53 0.57 -12.33
CA TYR A 96 0.14 -0.34 -11.39
C TYR A 96 0.34 -1.73 -11.97
N TYR A 97 -0.69 -2.27 -12.63
CA TYR A 97 -0.57 -3.57 -13.31
C TYR A 97 0.45 -3.53 -14.44
N LEU A 98 0.46 -2.48 -15.27
CA LEU A 98 1.37 -2.35 -16.40
C LEU A 98 2.83 -2.22 -15.96
N VAL A 99 3.10 -1.61 -14.83
CA VAL A 99 4.45 -1.48 -14.29
C VAL A 99 4.88 -2.78 -13.61
N ILE A 100 4.06 -3.34 -12.72
CA ILE A 100 4.42 -4.51 -11.92
C ILE A 100 4.48 -5.80 -12.77
N ILE A 101 3.71 -5.95 -13.84
CA ILE A 101 3.80 -7.11 -14.73
C ILE A 101 5.16 -7.24 -15.42
N GLN A 102 5.92 -6.16 -15.50
CA GLN A 102 7.28 -6.13 -16.04
C GLN A 102 8.32 -6.63 -15.03
N CYS A 103 7.95 -6.75 -13.75
CA CYS A 103 8.82 -7.26 -12.71
C CYS A 103 8.84 -8.80 -12.75
N HIS A 104 10.03 -9.37 -12.77
CA HIS A 104 10.22 -10.81 -12.83
C HIS A 104 11.04 -11.29 -11.64
N TRP A 105 10.70 -12.46 -11.11
CA TRP A 105 11.50 -13.08 -10.08
C TRP A 105 12.92 -13.32 -10.61
N PRO A 106 13.96 -13.02 -9.82
CA PRO A 106 15.34 -13.25 -10.23
C PRO A 106 15.61 -14.75 -10.43
N HIS A 107 16.66 -15.06 -11.19
CA HIS A 107 17.12 -16.43 -11.36
C HIS A 107 18.24 -16.73 -10.35
N LEU A 108 18.17 -17.89 -9.70
CA LEU A 108 19.29 -18.42 -8.94
C LEU A 108 20.27 -19.05 -9.91
N ALA A 109 21.57 -18.82 -9.71
CA ALA A 109 22.58 -19.60 -10.40
C ALA A 109 22.39 -21.08 -10.05
N THR A 110 22.17 -21.92 -11.08
CA THR A 110 21.96 -23.36 -10.92
C THR A 110 23.23 -24.02 -10.43
N THR A 111 23.47 -23.96 -9.11
CA THR A 111 24.39 -24.92 -8.48
C THR A 111 23.60 -26.21 -8.22
N PRO A 112 24.09 -27.38 -8.63
CA PRO A 112 23.44 -28.65 -8.31
C PRO A 112 23.44 -28.86 -6.80
N SER A 113 22.38 -28.38 -6.12
CA SER A 113 22.22 -28.59 -4.69
C SER A 113 21.86 -30.05 -4.42
N ARG A 114 22.46 -30.61 -3.36
CA ARG A 114 22.22 -31.99 -2.93
C ARG A 114 20.77 -32.27 -2.51
N HIS A 115 19.97 -31.22 -2.27
CA HIS A 115 18.55 -31.30 -1.93
C HIS A 115 17.77 -30.18 -2.66
N PRO A 116 16.94 -30.52 -3.67
CA PRO A 116 16.12 -29.55 -4.37
C PRO A 116 14.92 -29.12 -3.50
N THR A 117 15.15 -28.20 -2.58
CA THR A 117 14.05 -27.50 -1.91
C THR A 117 13.58 -26.37 -2.84
N SER A 118 12.27 -26.24 -3.00
CA SER A 118 11.72 -25.11 -3.77
C SER A 118 12.17 -23.78 -3.14
N PRO A 119 12.73 -22.85 -3.93
CA PRO A 119 13.17 -21.58 -3.38
C PRO A 119 11.99 -20.80 -2.77
N LEU A 120 12.30 -19.96 -1.80
CA LEU A 120 11.34 -19.07 -1.14
C LEU A 120 11.26 -17.78 -1.95
N LYS A 121 10.04 -17.38 -2.32
CA LYS A 121 9.75 -16.10 -2.93
C LYS A 121 9.48 -15.07 -1.81
N ALA A 122 10.45 -14.22 -1.52
CA ALA A 122 10.34 -13.19 -0.50
C ALA A 122 10.23 -11.80 -1.14
N MET A 123 9.34 -10.96 -0.63
CA MET A 123 9.18 -9.56 -1.02
C MET A 123 9.56 -8.68 0.17
N PHE A 124 10.40 -7.68 -0.06
CA PHE A 124 10.89 -6.76 0.98
C PHE A 124 10.47 -5.34 0.65
N LEU A 125 9.71 -4.76 1.56
CA LEU A 125 9.22 -3.39 1.56
C LEU A 125 9.85 -2.64 2.73
N SER A 126 9.87 -1.32 2.70
CA SER A 126 10.29 -0.48 3.81
C SER A 126 9.56 0.87 3.80
N ASP A 127 9.52 1.53 4.94
CA ASP A 127 9.20 2.96 5.07
C ASP A 127 7.87 3.32 4.41
N THR A 128 6.79 2.67 4.83
CA THR A 128 5.44 2.94 4.32
C THR A 128 4.88 4.26 4.83
N HIS A 129 5.27 4.69 6.03
CA HIS A 129 4.92 5.97 6.65
C HIS A 129 3.44 6.32 6.48
N LEU A 130 2.57 5.44 6.99
CA LEU A 130 1.14 5.69 7.00
C LEU A 130 0.83 6.95 7.80
N LEU A 131 0.22 7.96 7.16
CA LEU A 131 -0.05 9.25 7.79
C LEU A 131 -1.13 9.13 8.88
N GLY A 132 -0.86 9.73 10.04
CA GLY A 132 -1.76 9.76 11.19
C GLY A 132 -2.72 10.96 11.20
N GLU A 133 -3.20 11.33 12.40
CA GLU A 133 -4.14 12.43 12.59
C GLU A 133 -3.46 13.81 12.60
N ILE A 134 -2.16 13.88 12.97
CA ILE A 134 -1.45 15.15 13.27
C ILE A 134 -0.92 15.79 12.00
N THR A 135 -0.19 15.05 11.17
CA THR A 135 0.53 15.57 10.00
C THR A 135 -0.19 15.33 8.68
N GLY A 136 -1.19 14.47 8.67
CA GLY A 136 -1.84 14.03 7.44
C GLY A 136 -3.03 14.88 7.01
N HIS A 137 -2.88 15.74 5.99
CA HIS A 137 -4.05 16.29 5.31
C HIS A 137 -4.87 15.17 4.68
N TRP A 138 -6.22 15.20 4.80
CA TRP A 138 -7.09 14.10 4.36
C TRP A 138 -6.86 13.65 2.91
N PHE A 139 -6.61 14.60 1.99
CA PHE A 139 -6.36 14.30 0.58
C PHE A 139 -5.00 13.64 0.36
N ASP A 140 -3.98 14.07 1.11
CA ASP A 140 -2.65 13.49 1.07
C ASP A 140 -2.65 12.06 1.61
N LYS A 141 -3.36 11.82 2.73
CA LYS A 141 -3.61 10.46 3.26
C LYS A 141 -4.27 9.59 2.21
N LEU A 142 -5.41 10.02 1.66
CA LEU A 142 -6.16 9.27 0.66
C LEU A 142 -5.28 8.88 -0.52
N ARG A 143 -4.50 9.82 -1.05
CA ARG A 143 -3.66 9.60 -2.23
C ARG A 143 -2.52 8.62 -1.97
N ARG A 144 -1.82 8.74 -0.82
CA ARG A 144 -0.69 7.88 -0.47
C ARG A 144 -1.14 6.49 -0.05
N GLU A 145 -2.18 6.40 0.75
CA GLU A 145 -2.78 5.12 1.12
C GLU A 145 -3.29 4.37 -0.10
N TRP A 146 -3.96 5.07 -1.01
CA TRP A 146 -4.41 4.48 -2.27
C TRP A 146 -3.25 3.96 -3.12
N GLN A 147 -2.17 4.74 -3.26
CA GLN A 147 -0.97 4.32 -3.97
C GLN A 147 -0.38 3.03 -3.38
N MET A 148 -0.18 3.01 -2.06
CA MET A 148 0.40 1.85 -1.39
C MET A 148 -0.51 0.62 -1.48
N GLU A 149 -1.81 0.80 -1.24
CA GLU A 149 -2.76 -0.31 -1.35
C GLU A 149 -2.80 -0.87 -2.77
N ARG A 150 -2.90 -0.02 -3.80
CA ARG A 150 -2.92 -0.48 -5.20
C ARG A 150 -1.63 -1.16 -5.61
N ALA A 151 -0.48 -0.58 -5.26
CA ALA A 151 0.82 -1.18 -5.52
C ALA A 151 0.96 -2.56 -4.85
N TYR A 152 0.64 -2.63 -3.55
CA TYR A 152 0.74 -3.87 -2.79
C TYR A 152 -0.21 -4.96 -3.31
N GLN A 153 -1.50 -4.63 -3.49
CA GLN A 153 -2.49 -5.61 -3.96
C GLN A 153 -2.18 -6.10 -5.38
N SER A 154 -1.70 -5.22 -6.26
CA SER A 154 -1.26 -5.62 -7.60
C SER A 154 -0.02 -6.51 -7.55
N ALA A 155 0.95 -6.20 -6.68
CA ALA A 155 2.15 -7.02 -6.49
C ALA A 155 1.83 -8.41 -5.92
N ILE A 156 1.00 -8.49 -4.88
CA ILE A 156 0.55 -9.76 -4.30
C ILE A 156 -0.14 -10.63 -5.36
N TRP A 157 -1.02 -10.04 -6.16
CA TRP A 157 -1.77 -10.79 -7.17
C TRP A 157 -0.90 -11.27 -8.32
N LEU A 158 0.01 -10.42 -8.84
CA LEU A 158 0.86 -10.73 -9.98
C LEU A 158 2.07 -11.61 -9.63
N LEU A 159 2.72 -11.33 -8.50
CA LEU A 159 4.00 -11.94 -8.14
C LEU A 159 3.86 -13.13 -7.20
N GLN A 160 2.75 -13.23 -6.47
CA GLN A 160 2.44 -14.34 -5.55
C GLN A 160 3.63 -14.73 -4.65
N PRO A 161 4.11 -13.82 -3.77
CA PRO A 161 5.18 -14.13 -2.83
C PRO A 161 4.74 -15.14 -1.77
N ASP A 162 5.67 -15.99 -1.31
CA ASP A 162 5.44 -16.86 -0.14
C ASP A 162 5.44 -16.04 1.16
N ILE A 163 6.28 -14.99 1.22
CA ILE A 163 6.44 -14.14 2.41
C ILE A 163 6.75 -12.69 2.01
N VAL A 164 6.22 -11.77 2.79
CA VAL A 164 6.47 -10.33 2.68
C VAL A 164 7.08 -9.84 3.98
N PHE A 165 8.14 -9.06 3.88
CA PHE A 165 8.75 -8.35 5.00
C PHE A 165 8.59 -6.85 4.81
N ILE A 166 8.21 -6.12 5.87
CA ILE A 166 8.24 -4.66 5.90
C ILE A 166 9.25 -4.23 6.97
N LEU A 167 10.28 -3.51 6.55
CA LEU A 167 11.48 -3.23 7.35
C LEU A 167 11.37 -1.94 8.17
N GLY A 168 10.24 -1.77 8.86
CA GLY A 168 10.01 -0.66 9.80
C GLY A 168 9.40 0.58 9.18
N ASP A 169 9.14 1.55 10.04
CA ASP A 169 8.45 2.81 9.76
C ASP A 169 7.14 2.57 9.02
N LEU A 170 6.29 1.73 9.66
CA LEU A 170 4.95 1.42 9.15
C LEU A 170 4.06 2.65 9.23
N PHE A 171 4.14 3.37 10.36
CA PHE A 171 3.35 4.55 10.70
C PHE A 171 4.24 5.79 10.76
N ASP A 172 3.80 6.91 10.21
CA ASP A 172 4.52 8.18 10.30
C ASP A 172 4.47 8.77 11.72
N GLU A 173 3.37 8.54 12.42
CA GLU A 173 3.06 9.13 13.72
C GLU A 173 2.97 8.14 14.88
N GLY A 174 3.34 6.88 14.68
CA GLY A 174 3.27 5.85 15.72
C GLY A 174 3.95 6.28 17.02
N LYS A 175 5.05 7.01 16.93
CA LYS A 175 5.79 7.60 18.07
C LYS A 175 5.02 8.62 18.90
N TRP A 176 3.97 9.24 18.33
CA TRP A 176 3.17 10.30 18.99
C TRP A 176 1.71 9.91 19.19
N SER A 177 1.21 8.89 18.48
CA SER A 177 -0.18 8.51 18.50
C SER A 177 -0.64 8.04 19.88
N ASN A 178 -1.81 8.52 20.31
CA ASN A 178 -2.55 7.95 21.44
C ASN A 178 -3.14 6.57 21.07
N SER A 179 -3.76 5.88 22.04
CA SER A 179 -4.28 4.53 21.81
C SER A 179 -5.35 4.47 20.73
N LYS A 180 -6.21 5.48 20.61
CA LYS A 180 -7.28 5.52 19.59
C LYS A 180 -6.70 5.73 18.20
N ALA A 181 -5.81 6.71 18.04
CA ALA A 181 -5.15 6.98 16.76
C ALA A 181 -4.31 5.77 16.30
N TRP A 182 -3.64 5.10 17.25
CA TRP A 182 -2.91 3.87 16.98
C TRP A 182 -3.80 2.75 16.44
N GLU A 183 -4.97 2.49 17.05
CA GLU A 183 -5.92 1.47 16.60
C GLU A 183 -6.50 1.80 15.21
N ASP A 184 -6.77 3.07 14.94
CA ASP A 184 -7.21 3.52 13.61
C ASP A 184 -6.12 3.29 12.55
N ASP A 185 -4.89 3.72 12.83
CA ASP A 185 -3.73 3.53 11.95
C ASP A 185 -3.46 2.04 11.71
N LEU A 186 -3.52 1.22 12.76
CA LEU A 186 -3.33 -0.24 12.66
C LEU A 186 -4.41 -0.90 11.81
N THR A 187 -5.67 -0.52 11.99
CA THR A 187 -6.81 -1.04 11.22
C THR A 187 -6.66 -0.69 9.74
N ARG A 188 -6.27 0.54 9.43
CA ARG A 188 -6.02 0.99 8.05
C ARG A 188 -4.84 0.23 7.43
N PHE A 189 -3.75 0.07 8.17
CA PHE A 189 -2.59 -0.72 7.74
C PHE A 189 -2.98 -2.15 7.40
N GLN A 190 -3.69 -2.85 8.29
CA GLN A 190 -4.15 -4.22 8.08
C GLN A 190 -5.08 -4.35 6.87
N SER A 191 -5.94 -3.35 6.64
CA SER A 191 -6.81 -3.31 5.47
C SER A 191 -6.04 -3.15 4.16
N MET A 192 -5.03 -2.26 4.13
CA MET A 192 -4.23 -1.98 2.93
C MET A 192 -3.30 -3.15 2.57
N PHE A 193 -2.65 -3.74 3.58
CA PHE A 193 -1.69 -4.83 3.44
C PHE A 193 -2.31 -6.22 3.64
N ARG A 194 -3.62 -6.36 3.35
CA ARG A 194 -4.27 -7.66 3.35
C ARG A 194 -3.65 -8.60 2.33
N HIS A 195 -3.49 -9.85 2.68
CA HIS A 195 -2.82 -10.85 1.86
C HIS A 195 -3.57 -12.19 1.92
N PRO A 196 -3.42 -13.08 0.92
CA PRO A 196 -4.02 -14.40 0.94
C PRO A 196 -3.35 -15.29 2.01
N PRO A 197 -4.04 -16.36 2.47
CA PRO A 197 -3.54 -17.23 3.54
C PRO A 197 -2.21 -17.94 3.27
N HIS A 198 -1.82 -18.08 2.00
CA HIS A 198 -0.56 -18.70 1.61
C HIS A 198 0.64 -17.73 1.64
N THR A 199 0.39 -16.44 1.77
CA THR A 199 1.42 -15.41 1.93
C THR A 199 1.50 -15.02 3.39
N GLU A 200 2.70 -15.00 3.96
CA GLU A 200 2.93 -14.53 5.33
C GLU A 200 3.41 -13.07 5.28
N LEU A 201 2.93 -12.23 6.19
CA LEU A 201 3.41 -10.86 6.37
C LEU A 201 4.12 -10.74 7.71
N LEU A 202 5.39 -10.33 7.68
CA LEU A 202 6.19 -10.05 8.86
C LEU A 202 6.74 -8.63 8.80
N VAL A 203 6.86 -8.00 9.95
CA VAL A 203 7.33 -6.61 10.03
C VAL A 203 8.54 -6.51 10.96
N VAL A 204 9.31 -5.45 10.79
CA VAL A 204 10.34 -5.01 11.72
C VAL A 204 9.90 -3.64 12.27
N VAL A 205 10.29 -3.30 13.47
CA VAL A 205 9.95 -2.01 14.07
C VAL A 205 10.91 -0.92 13.59
N GLY A 206 10.37 0.27 13.30
CA GLY A 206 11.15 1.46 12.98
C GLY A 206 10.99 2.58 14.03
N ASN A 207 11.76 3.65 13.86
CA ASN A 207 11.76 4.77 14.81
C ASN A 207 10.49 5.63 14.73
N HIS A 208 9.79 5.64 13.60
CA HIS A 208 8.48 6.30 13.53
C HIS A 208 7.38 5.48 14.21
N ASP A 209 7.55 4.17 14.35
CA ASP A 209 6.57 3.31 15.01
C ASP A 209 6.55 3.46 16.53
N ILE A 210 7.75 3.57 17.16
CA ILE A 210 7.92 3.56 18.62
C ILE A 210 8.66 4.78 19.19
N GLY A 211 9.24 5.61 18.34
CA GLY A 211 10.09 6.76 18.67
C GLY A 211 11.57 6.46 18.45
N PHE A 212 12.37 7.52 18.25
CA PHE A 212 13.82 7.43 18.37
C PHE A 212 14.18 6.92 19.78
N HIS A 213 15.39 6.47 19.98
CA HIS A 213 15.84 5.93 21.27
C HIS A 213 15.39 6.76 22.49
N TYR A 214 15.61 8.08 22.48
CA TYR A 214 15.19 8.99 23.55
C TYR A 214 13.68 9.19 23.67
N GLN A 215 12.89 8.70 22.73
CA GLN A 215 11.42 8.77 22.72
C GLN A 215 10.75 7.42 22.95
N MET A 216 11.52 6.32 22.89
CA MET A 216 10.98 4.99 23.15
C MET A 216 10.40 4.89 24.54
N THR A 217 9.30 4.15 24.66
CA THR A 217 8.75 3.74 25.96
C THR A 217 8.31 2.29 25.86
N GLU A 218 8.33 1.56 26.98
CA GLU A 218 7.83 0.18 27.03
C GLU A 218 6.39 0.07 26.51
N HIS A 219 5.54 1.07 26.79
CA HIS A 219 4.16 1.10 26.29
C HIS A 219 4.12 1.09 24.75
N LYS A 220 4.93 1.94 24.09
CA LYS A 220 4.96 2.02 22.61
C LYS A 220 5.52 0.74 22.00
N LEU A 221 6.59 0.19 22.57
CA LEU A 221 7.18 -1.06 22.12
C LEU A 221 6.18 -2.21 22.30
N ASN A 222 5.62 -2.38 23.51
CA ASN A 222 4.70 -3.47 23.82
C ASN A 222 3.44 -3.46 22.94
N ARG A 223 2.87 -2.27 22.63
CA ARG A 223 1.72 -2.20 21.72
C ARG A 223 2.08 -2.64 20.31
N PHE A 224 3.29 -2.28 19.81
CA PHE A 224 3.76 -2.70 18.50
C PHE A 224 4.03 -4.22 18.47
N GLU A 225 4.79 -4.73 19.44
CA GLU A 225 5.10 -6.15 19.54
C GLU A 225 3.84 -7.02 19.67
N LYS A 226 2.85 -6.56 20.43
CA LYS A 226 1.54 -7.23 20.55
C LYS A 226 0.75 -7.22 19.23
N ALA A 227 0.72 -6.08 18.54
CA ALA A 227 -0.04 -5.94 17.29
C ALA A 227 0.50 -6.85 16.18
N PHE A 228 1.81 -7.04 16.11
CA PHE A 228 2.49 -7.78 15.06
C PHE A 228 3.08 -9.12 15.50
N ASN A 229 2.83 -9.56 16.73
CA ASN A 229 3.39 -10.78 17.31
C ASN A 229 4.92 -10.88 17.12
N LEU A 230 5.59 -9.82 17.49
CA LEU A 230 7.03 -9.63 17.31
C LEU A 230 7.73 -9.48 18.66
N THR A 231 9.03 -9.65 18.67
CA THR A 231 9.94 -9.32 19.80
C THR A 231 11.15 -8.59 19.23
N SER A 232 11.88 -7.85 20.08
CA SER A 232 13.04 -7.04 19.68
C SER A 232 14.19 -7.84 19.07
N GLY A 233 14.22 -9.17 19.31
CA GLY A 233 15.11 -10.13 18.64
C GLY A 233 14.37 -11.44 18.36
N LYS A 234 14.06 -11.74 17.10
CA LYS A 234 13.27 -12.91 16.72
C LYS A 234 13.89 -13.65 15.53
N VAL A 235 13.90 -14.98 15.58
CA VAL A 235 14.22 -15.80 14.41
C VAL A 235 12.95 -16.40 13.83
N VAL A 236 12.82 -16.29 12.52
CA VAL A 236 11.77 -16.96 11.75
C VAL A 236 12.42 -17.86 10.71
N SER A 237 12.13 -19.15 10.78
CA SER A 237 12.67 -20.12 9.81
C SER A 237 11.58 -20.55 8.83
N ARG A 238 11.83 -20.39 7.53
CA ARG A 238 10.92 -20.80 6.45
C ARG A 238 11.71 -21.53 5.35
N LYS A 239 11.21 -22.65 4.91
CA LYS A 239 11.87 -23.51 3.89
C LYS A 239 13.38 -23.75 4.18
N GLY A 240 13.76 -23.88 5.45
CA GLY A 240 15.16 -24.08 5.87
C GLY A 240 16.02 -22.81 5.91
N ILE A 241 15.47 -21.64 5.68
CA ILE A 241 16.14 -20.34 5.69
C ILE A 241 15.82 -19.65 7.03
N ASN A 242 16.85 -19.11 7.70
CA ASN A 242 16.70 -18.35 8.93
C ASN A 242 16.68 -16.84 8.64
N PHE A 243 15.61 -16.17 9.01
CA PHE A 243 15.50 -14.71 9.03
C PHE A 243 15.59 -14.24 10.47
N VAL A 244 16.52 -13.33 10.74
CA VAL A 244 16.69 -12.70 12.06
C VAL A 244 16.13 -11.28 11.97
N LEU A 245 15.06 -11.03 12.70
CA LEU A 245 14.40 -9.73 12.80
C LEU A 245 14.90 -9.04 14.07
N VAL A 246 15.40 -7.81 13.93
CA VAL A 246 16.02 -7.07 15.03
C VAL A 246 15.41 -5.68 15.17
N ASN A 247 15.05 -5.31 16.39
CA ASN A 247 14.75 -3.93 16.75
C ASN A 247 16.06 -3.14 16.82
N SER A 248 16.43 -2.53 15.70
CA SER A 248 17.67 -1.76 15.59
C SER A 248 17.60 -0.41 16.33
N VAL A 249 16.39 0.10 16.64
CA VAL A 249 16.21 1.36 17.38
C VAL A 249 16.68 1.21 18.83
N ALA A 250 16.68 0.00 19.38
CA ALA A 250 17.10 -0.31 20.76
C ALA A 250 18.61 -0.63 20.89
N LEU A 251 19.42 -0.39 19.85
CA LEU A 251 20.85 -0.79 19.85
C LEU A 251 21.81 0.40 20.08
N GLU A 252 21.49 1.23 21.06
CA GLU A 252 22.28 2.41 21.40
C GLU A 252 23.49 2.12 22.29
N GLY A 253 23.47 1.01 23.06
CA GLY A 253 24.57 0.60 23.92
C GLY A 253 24.68 1.36 25.25
N ASP A 254 23.60 1.98 25.71
CA ASP A 254 23.53 2.78 26.94
C ASP A 254 22.85 2.05 28.11
N ASP A 255 22.67 0.72 28.00
CA ASP A 255 22.05 -0.14 29.02
C ASP A 255 20.62 0.26 29.44
N CYS A 256 19.88 1.02 28.59
CA CYS A 256 18.48 1.31 28.85
C CYS A 256 17.68 -0.01 29.00
N VAL A 257 16.58 0.00 29.78
CA VAL A 257 15.79 -1.21 30.06
C VAL A 257 15.35 -1.94 28.77
N ILE A 258 14.86 -1.19 27.78
CA ILE A 258 14.45 -1.73 26.47
C ILE A 258 15.68 -2.23 25.69
N CYS A 259 16.79 -1.48 25.76
CA CYS A 259 18.03 -1.80 25.07
C CYS A 259 18.64 -3.10 25.60
N LYS A 260 18.70 -3.25 26.91
CA LYS A 260 19.18 -4.47 27.54
C LYS A 260 18.32 -5.69 27.22
N ALA A 261 17.00 -5.54 27.27
CA ALA A 261 16.06 -6.59 26.88
C ALA A 261 16.23 -7.02 25.42
N ALA A 262 16.41 -6.06 24.50
CA ALA A 262 16.68 -6.33 23.09
C ALA A 262 18.03 -7.06 22.91
N GLU A 263 19.06 -6.62 23.60
CA GLU A 263 20.38 -7.25 23.57
C GLU A 263 20.34 -8.69 24.08
N ASP A 264 19.67 -8.96 25.20
CA ASP A 264 19.50 -10.30 25.76
C ASP A 264 18.79 -11.24 24.76
N GLN A 265 17.77 -10.75 24.06
CA GLN A 265 17.08 -11.50 23.02
C GLN A 265 18.01 -11.80 21.83
N ILE A 266 18.82 -10.84 21.39
CA ILE A 266 19.79 -11.02 20.31
C ILE A 266 20.87 -12.02 20.71
N LEU A 267 21.33 -12.01 21.96
CA LEU A 267 22.26 -12.98 22.49
C LEU A 267 21.67 -14.40 22.50
N GLU A 268 20.39 -14.53 22.86
CA GLU A 268 19.70 -15.84 22.79
C GLU A 268 19.57 -16.33 21.34
N VAL A 269 19.21 -15.44 20.40
CA VAL A 269 19.19 -15.74 18.95
C VAL A 269 20.59 -16.21 18.50
N SER A 270 21.65 -15.49 18.88
CA SER A 270 23.02 -15.86 18.56
C SER A 270 23.38 -17.26 19.11
N ARG A 271 22.93 -17.57 20.34
CA ARG A 271 23.11 -18.88 20.94
C ARG A 271 22.43 -20.00 20.15
N GLN A 272 21.17 -19.76 19.72
CA GLN A 272 20.41 -20.72 18.90
C GLN A 272 21.08 -20.98 17.56
N LEU A 273 21.53 -19.92 16.87
CA LEU A 273 22.24 -20.02 15.60
C LEU A 273 23.55 -20.78 15.74
N ASN A 274 24.34 -20.46 16.75
CA ASN A 274 25.62 -21.12 17.02
C ASN A 274 25.44 -22.61 17.38
N CYS A 275 24.46 -22.94 18.21
CA CYS A 275 24.14 -24.34 18.54
C CYS A 275 23.69 -25.12 17.30
N SER A 276 22.92 -24.49 16.40
CA SER A 276 22.47 -25.16 15.17
C SER A 276 23.62 -25.46 14.20
N ARG A 277 24.65 -24.59 14.16
CA ARG A 277 25.90 -24.83 13.40
C ARG A 277 26.78 -25.91 14.03
N MET A 278 26.76 -26.03 15.39
CA MET A 278 27.58 -26.97 16.16
C MET A 278 26.98 -28.36 16.31
N LYS A 279 25.85 -28.69 15.65
CA LYS A 279 25.09 -29.94 15.83
C LYS A 279 25.97 -31.22 15.80
N ASN A 280 27.03 -31.24 15.01
CA ASN A 280 27.95 -32.35 14.85
C ASN A 280 29.25 -32.19 15.65
N HIS A 281 29.37 -31.15 16.51
CA HIS A 281 30.59 -30.92 17.32
C HIS A 281 30.55 -31.70 18.64
N PRO A 282 31.68 -32.22 19.15
CA PRO A 282 31.74 -32.97 20.40
C PRO A 282 31.15 -32.22 21.61
N ASP A 283 31.34 -30.92 21.68
CA ASP A 283 30.86 -30.08 22.78
C ASP A 283 29.35 -29.72 22.68
N PHE A 284 28.65 -30.21 21.66
CA PHE A 284 27.22 -29.87 21.43
C PHE A 284 26.36 -30.19 22.67
N MET A 285 26.49 -31.41 23.20
CA MET A 285 25.71 -31.87 24.36
C MET A 285 25.97 -31.04 25.62
N LYS A 286 27.19 -30.50 25.77
CA LYS A 286 27.56 -29.67 26.91
C LYS A 286 27.00 -28.26 26.83
N LYS A 287 26.99 -27.66 25.65
CA LYS A 287 26.65 -26.22 25.45
C LYS A 287 25.22 -25.98 24.98
N CYS A 288 24.59 -26.95 24.29
CA CYS A 288 23.37 -26.73 23.50
C CYS A 288 22.22 -27.67 23.89
N ARG A 289 22.29 -28.42 24.97
CA ARG A 289 21.28 -29.44 25.37
C ARG A 289 19.86 -28.90 25.50
N SER A 290 19.71 -27.65 25.94
CA SER A 290 18.40 -26.99 26.18
C SER A 290 18.03 -25.98 25.13
N VAL A 291 18.76 -25.90 24.02
CA VAL A 291 18.55 -24.88 22.98
C VAL A 291 17.66 -25.42 21.87
N HIS A 292 16.66 -24.64 21.48
CA HIS A 292 15.87 -24.95 20.29
C HIS A 292 16.75 -24.85 19.03
N LEU A 293 16.87 -25.95 18.31
CA LEU A 293 17.72 -26.03 17.12
C LEU A 293 16.97 -25.43 15.90
N LEU A 294 17.66 -24.55 15.20
CA LEU A 294 17.24 -23.96 13.95
C LEU A 294 17.78 -24.76 12.74
N PRO A 295 17.27 -24.55 11.53
CA PRO A 295 17.95 -25.02 10.34
C PRO A 295 19.42 -24.56 10.28
N PRO A 296 20.35 -25.34 9.71
CA PRO A 296 21.78 -25.00 9.72
C PRO A 296 22.18 -23.92 8.71
N SER A 297 21.21 -23.20 8.12
CA SER A 297 21.47 -22.13 7.14
C SER A 297 22.05 -20.88 7.80
N THR A 298 22.96 -20.20 7.08
CA THR A 298 23.46 -18.89 7.47
C THR A 298 22.32 -17.86 7.38
N PRO A 299 22.07 -17.07 8.44
CA PRO A 299 20.89 -16.23 8.53
C PRO A 299 20.94 -15.01 7.60
N ILE A 300 19.74 -14.47 7.32
CA ILE A 300 19.52 -13.16 6.71
C ILE A 300 19.08 -12.23 7.84
N LEU A 301 19.77 -11.11 8.00
CA LEU A 301 19.46 -10.09 9.01
C LEU A 301 18.48 -9.06 8.41
N LEU A 302 17.39 -8.83 9.12
CA LEU A 302 16.36 -7.85 8.78
C LEU A 302 16.24 -6.83 9.90
N GLN A 303 16.45 -5.57 9.60
CA GLN A 303 16.43 -4.48 10.56
C GLN A 303 15.96 -3.18 9.91
N HIS A 304 15.65 -2.16 10.71
CA HIS A 304 15.23 -0.88 10.18
C HIS A 304 16.44 0.03 9.91
N TYR A 305 17.22 0.40 10.94
CA TYR A 305 18.44 1.18 10.73
C TYR A 305 19.49 0.39 9.95
N PRO A 306 20.14 0.99 8.93
CA PRO A 306 21.30 0.39 8.30
C PRO A 306 22.46 0.24 9.28
N LEU A 307 23.36 -0.70 8.98
CA LEU A 307 24.66 -0.74 9.66
C LEU A 307 25.45 0.53 9.36
N TYR A 308 26.42 0.82 10.22
CA TYR A 308 27.27 2.01 10.08
C TYR A 308 27.93 2.13 8.70
N ARG A 309 27.69 3.26 8.07
CA ARG A 309 28.39 3.76 6.88
C ARG A 309 28.46 5.28 6.96
N LYS A 310 29.46 5.87 6.32
CA LYS A 310 29.70 7.33 6.43
C LYS A 310 28.67 8.18 5.68
N SER A 311 28.18 7.69 4.54
CA SER A 311 27.20 8.37 3.68
C SER A 311 26.75 7.43 2.57
N ASP A 312 25.87 7.88 1.70
CA ASP A 312 25.44 7.18 0.49
C ASP A 312 26.27 7.53 -0.75
N ALA A 313 27.48 8.10 -0.59
CA ALA A 313 28.31 8.55 -1.70
C ALA A 313 28.64 7.45 -2.74
N GLU A 314 28.76 6.20 -2.29
CA GLU A 314 29.06 5.04 -3.13
C GLU A 314 27.82 4.37 -3.71
N CYS A 315 26.61 4.78 -3.27
CA CYS A 315 25.37 4.17 -3.70
C CYS A 315 25.01 4.58 -5.14
N THR A 316 24.60 3.61 -5.92
CA THR A 316 24.26 3.79 -7.34
C THR A 316 22.87 3.25 -7.65
N GLY A 317 22.31 3.67 -8.78
CA GLY A 317 20.99 3.24 -9.25
C GLY A 317 20.00 4.39 -9.31
N GLU A 318 18.89 4.15 -10.00
CA GLU A 318 17.83 5.14 -10.26
C GLU A 318 17.12 5.58 -8.96
N ASP A 319 17.01 4.67 -7.99
CA ASP A 319 16.38 4.88 -6.69
C ASP A 319 17.39 5.15 -5.56
N SER A 320 18.66 5.43 -5.89
CA SER A 320 19.64 5.92 -4.92
C SER A 320 19.33 7.36 -4.49
N ALA A 321 19.95 7.82 -3.41
CA ALA A 321 19.82 9.20 -2.94
C ALA A 321 20.17 10.21 -4.03
N PRO A 322 19.55 11.41 -4.07
CA PRO A 322 19.93 12.48 -4.99
C PRO A 322 21.41 12.91 -4.81
N PRO A 323 22.06 13.46 -5.84
CA PRO A 323 23.47 13.82 -5.78
C PRO A 323 23.85 14.76 -4.63
N GLU A 324 22.94 15.66 -4.25
CA GLU A 324 23.10 16.60 -3.13
C GLU A 324 23.05 15.90 -1.77
N GLU A 325 22.23 14.84 -1.63
CA GLU A 325 22.06 14.10 -0.40
C GLU A 325 23.12 13.02 -0.20
N LYS A 326 23.59 12.37 -1.28
CA LYS A 326 24.58 11.28 -1.23
C LYS A 326 25.82 11.59 -0.42
N LYS A 327 26.28 12.85 -0.41
CA LYS A 327 27.52 13.29 0.23
C LYS A 327 27.31 13.76 1.67
N VAL A 328 26.07 13.85 2.12
CA VAL A 328 25.76 14.21 3.51
C VAL A 328 26.27 13.09 4.40
N LEU A 329 27.05 13.47 5.41
CA LEU A 329 27.56 12.50 6.38
C LEU A 329 26.45 12.05 7.31
N PHE A 330 26.33 10.75 7.46
CA PHE A 330 25.38 10.16 8.36
C PHE A 330 25.78 10.35 9.83
N LYS A 331 24.79 10.64 10.64
CA LYS A 331 24.90 10.72 12.08
C LYS A 331 24.64 9.33 12.67
N GLU A 332 25.59 8.82 13.44
CA GLU A 332 25.43 7.58 14.19
C GLU A 332 24.23 7.67 15.13
N GLN A 333 23.54 6.54 15.33
CA GLN A 333 22.37 6.42 16.21
C GLN A 333 21.15 7.28 15.77
N TYR A 334 21.21 7.85 14.58
CA TYR A 334 20.14 8.64 14.01
C TYR A 334 19.83 8.24 12.56
N ASP A 335 20.84 8.26 11.67
CA ASP A 335 20.68 7.86 10.26
C ASP A 335 21.11 6.40 10.04
N VAL A 336 22.05 5.93 10.84
CA VAL A 336 22.62 4.58 10.81
C VAL A 336 22.97 4.12 12.23
N LEU A 337 23.13 2.81 12.44
CA LEU A 337 23.63 2.30 13.70
C LEU A 337 25.03 2.83 14.03
N SER A 338 25.39 2.84 15.31
CA SER A 338 26.78 3.11 15.70
C SER A 338 27.73 2.05 15.16
N GLN A 339 29.00 2.42 15.05
CA GLN A 339 30.03 1.50 14.59
C GLN A 339 30.13 0.26 15.50
N ASP A 340 30.04 0.47 16.82
CA ASP A 340 30.10 -0.61 17.80
C ASP A 340 28.89 -1.55 17.72
N ALA A 341 27.67 -1.01 17.63
CA ALA A 341 26.46 -1.82 17.46
C ALA A 341 26.50 -2.64 16.16
N SER A 342 26.98 -2.04 15.09
CA SER A 342 27.12 -2.71 13.79
C SER A 342 28.11 -3.89 13.85
N GLN A 343 29.29 -3.69 14.44
CA GLN A 343 30.27 -4.77 14.64
C GLN A 343 29.75 -5.87 15.57
N LYS A 344 29.03 -5.48 16.64
CA LYS A 344 28.42 -6.44 17.58
C LYS A 344 27.39 -7.32 16.87
N LEU A 345 26.49 -6.74 16.08
CA LEU A 345 25.50 -7.49 15.29
C LEU A 345 26.16 -8.45 14.30
N LEU A 346 27.12 -7.98 13.52
CA LEU A 346 27.86 -8.81 12.57
C LEU A 346 28.54 -10.00 13.26
N LYS A 347 29.14 -9.78 14.42
CA LYS A 347 29.82 -10.84 15.21
C LYS A 347 28.83 -11.85 15.79
N LEU A 348 27.69 -11.40 16.33
CA LEU A 348 26.71 -12.25 16.99
C LEU A 348 25.89 -13.07 15.99
N ILE A 349 25.41 -12.44 14.91
CA ILE A 349 24.48 -13.06 13.95
C ILE A 349 25.22 -13.75 12.81
N GLN A 350 26.35 -13.19 12.34
CA GLN A 350 27.11 -13.68 11.18
C GLN A 350 26.20 -13.88 9.95
N PRO A 351 25.51 -12.84 9.49
CA PRO A 351 24.56 -12.98 8.41
C PRO A 351 25.29 -13.15 7.07
N ARG A 352 24.60 -13.76 6.08
CA ARG A 352 25.05 -13.78 4.67
C ARG A 352 24.50 -12.64 3.84
N LEU A 353 23.43 -11.98 4.32
CA LEU A 353 22.75 -10.87 3.71
C LEU A 353 22.10 -10.02 4.80
N ILE A 354 22.11 -8.72 4.61
CA ILE A 354 21.44 -7.75 5.47
C ILE A 354 20.50 -6.92 4.61
N LEU A 355 19.26 -6.74 5.10
CA LEU A 355 18.28 -5.84 4.49
C LEU A 355 17.85 -4.82 5.54
N SER A 356 17.93 -3.56 5.18
CA SER A 356 17.60 -2.42 6.04
C SER A 356 16.71 -1.42 5.33
N GLY A 357 16.05 -0.53 6.09
CA GLY A 357 15.23 0.59 5.58
C GLY A 357 15.80 1.93 5.96
N HIS A 358 14.95 2.83 6.48
CA HIS A 358 15.23 4.09 7.14
C HIS A 358 15.76 5.23 6.25
N THR A 359 16.74 4.99 5.40
CA THR A 359 17.32 6.03 4.52
C THR A 359 16.43 6.38 3.33
N HIS A 360 15.31 5.69 3.16
CA HIS A 360 14.35 5.83 2.06
C HIS A 360 14.94 5.62 0.66
N SER A 361 16.26 5.47 0.54
CA SER A 361 17.00 5.39 -0.71
C SER A 361 17.69 4.05 -0.85
N ALA A 362 17.77 3.56 -2.08
CA ALA A 362 18.51 2.32 -2.35
C ALA A 362 20.01 2.53 -2.17
N CYS A 363 20.60 1.61 -1.44
CA CYS A 363 22.05 1.52 -1.36
C CYS A 363 22.48 0.06 -1.25
N ARG A 364 23.62 -0.28 -1.86
CA ARG A 364 24.27 -1.57 -1.67
C ARG A 364 25.68 -1.34 -1.20
N VAL A 365 25.97 -1.78 0.00
CA VAL A 365 27.32 -1.69 0.62
C VAL A 365 27.81 -3.07 1.05
N LEU A 366 29.10 -3.22 1.27
CA LEU A 366 29.71 -4.44 1.78
C LEU A 366 30.33 -4.18 3.15
N HIS A 367 29.92 -4.96 4.13
CA HIS A 367 30.54 -5.02 5.46
C HIS A 367 31.48 -6.24 5.51
N GLY A 368 32.75 -6.04 5.11
CA GLY A 368 33.65 -7.14 4.80
C GLY A 368 33.13 -7.90 3.55
N ASN A 369 32.68 -9.16 3.76
CA ASN A 369 32.12 -9.98 2.67
C ASN A 369 30.58 -10.07 2.72
N VAL A 370 29.94 -9.36 3.64
CA VAL A 370 28.48 -9.43 3.82
C VAL A 370 27.84 -8.23 3.10
N PRO A 371 27.00 -8.47 2.09
CA PRO A 371 26.23 -7.40 1.45
C PRO A 371 25.10 -6.91 2.37
N GLU A 372 24.97 -5.60 2.48
CA GLU A 372 23.80 -4.92 2.99
C GLU A 372 23.11 -4.20 1.86
N ILE A 373 21.78 -4.28 1.83
CA ILE A 373 20.92 -3.61 0.87
C ILE A 373 19.90 -2.78 1.62
N SER A 374 19.98 -1.46 1.46
CA SER A 374 18.92 -0.57 1.92
C SER A 374 17.76 -0.63 0.94
N VAL A 375 16.59 -1.01 1.46
CA VAL A 375 15.33 -1.11 0.71
C VAL A 375 14.71 0.28 0.66
N PRO A 376 14.39 0.81 -0.54
CA PRO A 376 13.79 2.13 -0.67
C PRO A 376 12.39 2.21 -0.08
N SER A 377 11.93 3.43 0.21
CA SER A 377 10.56 3.64 0.65
C SER A 377 9.54 3.16 -0.38
N PHE A 378 8.51 2.47 0.10
CA PHE A 378 7.37 1.97 -0.69
C PHE A 378 6.32 3.04 -0.96
N SER A 379 6.45 4.21 -0.36
CA SER A 379 5.46 5.29 -0.38
C SER A 379 5.95 6.52 -1.14
N TRP A 380 5.04 7.16 -1.88
CA TRP A 380 5.26 8.50 -2.42
C TRP A 380 5.47 9.57 -1.33
N ARG A 381 5.24 9.23 -0.05
CA ARG A 381 5.52 10.12 1.08
C ARG A 381 6.97 10.59 1.08
N ASN A 382 7.89 9.67 0.82
CA ASN A 382 9.30 9.90 0.96
C ASN A 382 10.05 9.93 -0.38
N ARG A 383 9.47 9.30 -1.42
CA ARG A 383 10.12 9.19 -2.73
C ARG A 383 9.13 9.28 -3.88
N ASN A 384 9.54 10.04 -4.92
CA ASN A 384 8.79 10.11 -6.18
C ASN A 384 8.74 8.76 -6.94
N ASN A 385 9.81 7.96 -6.81
CA ASN A 385 10.00 6.68 -7.49
C ASN A 385 10.13 5.52 -6.49
N PRO A 386 9.05 5.16 -5.78
CA PRO A 386 9.09 4.07 -4.81
C PRO A 386 9.38 2.73 -5.49
N SER A 387 9.99 1.81 -4.76
CA SER A 387 10.31 0.48 -5.24
C SER A 387 10.31 -0.54 -4.11
N PHE A 388 10.37 -1.82 -4.43
CA PHE A 388 10.54 -2.90 -3.48
C PHE A 388 11.48 -3.97 -4.04
N ILE A 389 11.97 -4.85 -3.17
CA ILE A 389 12.91 -5.90 -3.57
C ILE A 389 12.19 -7.23 -3.59
N MET A 390 12.41 -8.00 -4.65
CA MET A 390 12.02 -9.39 -4.82
C MET A 390 13.23 -10.28 -4.61
N GLY A 391 13.12 -11.24 -3.70
CA GLY A 391 14.18 -12.20 -3.41
C GLY A 391 13.77 -13.64 -3.70
N LEU A 392 14.55 -14.32 -4.49
CA LEU A 392 14.46 -15.76 -4.61
C LEU A 392 15.57 -16.39 -3.76
N ILE A 393 15.18 -17.08 -2.69
CA ILE A 393 16.10 -17.43 -1.58
C ILE A 393 16.04 -18.93 -1.33
N THR A 394 17.22 -19.54 -1.15
CA THR A 394 17.39 -20.92 -0.67
C THR A 394 18.18 -20.93 0.65
N ALA A 395 18.37 -22.07 1.24
CA ALA A 395 19.21 -22.21 2.43
C ALA A 395 20.69 -21.79 2.19
N GLU A 396 21.15 -21.90 0.95
CA GLU A 396 22.56 -21.74 0.57
C GLU A 396 22.81 -20.44 -0.21
N ASP A 397 21.86 -20.03 -1.06
CA ASP A 397 22.04 -18.92 -2.00
C ASP A 397 20.83 -17.96 -2.02
N PHE A 398 21.01 -16.78 -2.60
CA PHE A 398 19.95 -15.80 -2.82
C PHE A 398 20.21 -14.99 -4.09
N SER A 399 19.14 -14.59 -4.75
CA SER A 399 19.17 -13.62 -5.83
C SER A 399 18.10 -12.57 -5.56
N LEU A 400 18.45 -11.30 -5.79
CA LEU A 400 17.58 -10.15 -5.52
C LEU A 400 17.39 -9.31 -6.77
N GLU A 401 16.17 -8.87 -7.00
CA GLU A 401 15.80 -7.98 -8.10
C GLU A 401 14.86 -6.90 -7.58
N LYS A 402 14.91 -5.70 -8.19
CA LYS A 402 14.02 -4.60 -7.83
C LYS A 402 12.80 -4.57 -8.72
N CYS A 403 11.69 -4.16 -8.12
CA CYS A 403 10.47 -3.82 -8.83
C CYS A 403 10.12 -2.36 -8.55
N PHE A 404 10.19 -1.53 -9.59
CA PHE A 404 9.81 -0.13 -9.49
C PHE A 404 8.30 0.02 -9.51
N LEU A 405 7.80 1.04 -8.85
CA LEU A 405 6.39 1.43 -8.86
C LEU A 405 6.18 2.67 -9.75
N PRO A 406 4.94 2.96 -10.13
CA PRO A 406 4.66 4.20 -10.86
C PRO A 406 5.20 5.42 -10.11
N THR A 407 5.87 6.33 -10.83
CA THR A 407 6.34 7.57 -10.22
C THR A 407 5.19 8.54 -9.99
N GLU A 408 5.24 9.28 -8.89
CA GLU A 408 4.24 10.29 -8.55
C GLU A 408 4.11 11.35 -9.64
N ASN A 409 5.24 11.82 -10.15
CA ASN A 409 5.29 12.82 -11.22
C ASN A 409 4.61 12.36 -12.51
N THR A 410 4.75 11.08 -12.87
CA THR A 410 4.07 10.53 -14.06
C THR A 410 2.56 10.61 -13.92
N VAL A 411 2.03 10.24 -12.76
CA VAL A 411 0.58 10.31 -12.50
C VAL A 411 0.08 11.75 -12.53
N ILE A 412 0.79 12.69 -11.89
CA ILE A 412 0.45 14.11 -11.90
C ILE A 412 0.49 14.66 -13.33
N TYR A 413 1.53 14.33 -14.10
CA TYR A 413 1.66 14.77 -15.49
C TYR A 413 0.50 14.31 -16.34
N ILE A 414 0.08 13.04 -16.23
CA ILE A 414 -1.06 12.50 -16.97
C ILE A 414 -2.35 13.28 -16.63
N TYR A 415 -2.59 13.54 -15.34
CA TYR A 415 -3.75 14.35 -14.92
C TYR A 415 -3.71 15.78 -15.44
N CYS A 416 -2.54 16.43 -15.40
CA CYS A 416 -2.39 17.79 -15.93
C CYS A 416 -2.66 17.84 -17.46
N VAL A 417 -2.08 16.92 -18.23
CA VAL A 417 -2.32 16.84 -19.68
C VAL A 417 -3.80 16.57 -19.98
N ALA A 418 -4.42 15.62 -19.27
CA ALA A 418 -5.83 15.31 -19.43
C ALA A 418 -6.72 16.53 -19.10
N GLY A 419 -6.40 17.26 -18.03
CA GLY A 419 -7.09 18.50 -17.66
C GLY A 419 -6.99 19.58 -18.74
N VAL A 420 -5.80 19.81 -19.28
CA VAL A 420 -5.58 20.76 -20.39
C VAL A 420 -6.39 20.36 -21.62
N LEU A 421 -6.39 19.08 -21.99
CA LEU A 421 -7.18 18.58 -23.12
C LEU A 421 -8.68 18.77 -22.92
N LEU A 422 -9.19 18.51 -21.71
CA LEU A 422 -10.59 18.74 -21.37
C LEU A 422 -10.95 20.23 -21.46
N CYS A 423 -10.13 21.12 -20.92
CA CYS A 423 -10.33 22.56 -21.01
C CYS A 423 -10.32 23.04 -22.46
N PHE A 424 -9.39 22.56 -23.28
CA PHE A 424 -9.31 22.88 -24.70
C PHE A 424 -10.55 22.42 -25.46
N CYS A 425 -10.98 21.17 -25.26
CA CYS A 425 -12.21 20.65 -25.87
C CYS A 425 -13.45 21.43 -25.44
N ALA A 426 -13.54 21.79 -24.15
CA ALA A 426 -14.63 22.62 -23.65
C ALA A 426 -14.63 24.02 -24.26
N ALA A 427 -13.44 24.65 -24.37
CA ALA A 427 -13.29 25.97 -24.99
C ALA A 427 -13.75 25.97 -26.47
N ILE A 428 -13.29 24.98 -27.26
CA ILE A 428 -13.71 24.84 -28.66
C ILE A 428 -15.24 24.68 -28.77
N TYR A 429 -15.82 23.89 -27.87
CA TYR A 429 -17.25 23.63 -27.91
C TYR A 429 -18.09 24.82 -27.46
N LEU A 430 -17.59 25.64 -26.55
CA LEU A 430 -18.27 26.85 -26.08
C LEU A 430 -18.11 28.02 -27.02
N LEU A 431 -17.15 27.99 -27.97
CA LEU A 431 -17.01 29.03 -29.00
C LEU A 431 -18.24 29.06 -29.88
N PRO A 432 -18.88 30.24 -30.09
CA PRO A 432 -20.03 30.38 -30.97
C PRO A 432 -19.61 30.03 -32.41
N LEU A 433 -20.44 29.24 -33.08
CA LEU A 433 -20.22 28.76 -34.47
C LEU A 433 -19.84 29.88 -35.48
N ASN A 434 -20.22 31.11 -35.19
CA ASN A 434 -19.88 32.27 -36.01
C ASN A 434 -18.39 32.63 -35.93
N VAL A 435 -17.74 32.41 -34.81
CA VAL A 435 -16.29 32.66 -34.63
C VAL A 435 -15.49 31.59 -35.36
N LEU A 436 -15.89 30.32 -35.26
CA LEU A 436 -15.26 29.23 -36.00
C LEU A 436 -15.37 29.40 -37.52
N LYS A 437 -16.51 29.87 -38.02
CA LYS A 437 -16.70 30.18 -39.46
C LYS A 437 -15.79 31.33 -39.89
N SER A 438 -15.60 32.35 -39.06
CA SER A 438 -14.71 33.48 -39.34
C SER A 438 -13.26 33.07 -39.50
N PHE A 439 -12.78 32.17 -38.65
CA PHE A 439 -11.40 31.63 -38.78
C PHE A 439 -11.19 30.76 -40.03
N TYR A 440 -12.20 30.04 -40.49
CA TYR A 440 -12.15 29.26 -41.73
C TYR A 440 -12.21 30.10 -42.99
N THR A 441 -13.02 31.18 -42.99
CA THR A 441 -13.16 32.09 -44.16
C THR A 441 -11.98 33.01 -44.32
N THR A 442 -11.24 33.36 -43.28
CA THR A 442 -10.04 34.22 -43.37
C THR A 442 -8.85 33.47 -43.99
N LYS A 443 -8.85 32.14 -44.00
CA LYS A 443 -7.79 31.31 -44.64
C LYS A 443 -8.02 31.07 -46.16
N GLN A 444 -9.15 31.50 -46.72
CA GLN A 444 -9.48 31.30 -48.15
C GLN A 444 -9.50 32.59 -48.97
N LYS A 445 -8.86 33.67 -48.52
CA LYS A 445 -8.60 34.79 -49.45
C LYS A 445 -7.30 34.48 -50.19
N PRO A 446 -7.38 34.16 -51.51
CA PRO A 446 -6.18 34.08 -52.33
C PRO A 446 -5.63 35.50 -52.50
N ILE A 447 -4.31 35.59 -52.51
CA ILE A 447 -3.51 36.77 -52.85
C ILE A 447 -3.68 37.01 -54.35
#